data_2db879e3ce23daaf2bdafb9fe7deba62
#
_entry.id   2db879e3ce23daaf2bdafb9fe7deba62
#
_cell.length_a   1.000
_cell.length_b   1.000
_cell.length_c   1.000
_cell.angle_alpha   90.00
_cell.angle_beta   90.00
_cell.angle_gamma   90.00
#
_symmetry.space_group_name_H-M   'P 1'
#
loop_
_entity.id
_entity.type
_entity.pdbx_description
1 polymer ?
#
loop_
_entity_poly.entity_id
_entity_poly.type
_entity_poly.pdbx_seq_one_letter_code
_entity_poly.pdbx_strand_id
1 'polypeptide(L)'
;MVEHWRGLWGQGELPFYLVEIAPYEYGEGDQAAYLREEQYKATRLIPNSGIVSTNDLVQDYEKRQIHPKEKQKIGERLCYMALNKTYGYTTIACEGPQYDHMEIDKDKIILFFKNAEDGFNRDNGS
;
A
#
# COMPACT_ATOMS: atom_id res chain seq x y z
N MET A 1 10.01 -17.42 1.58
CA MET A 1 9.61 -17.00 2.95
C MET A 1 8.13 -17.29 3.22
N VAL A 2 7.18 -16.68 2.52
CA VAL A 2 5.72 -16.84 2.77
C VAL A 2 5.27 -18.29 2.62
N GLU A 3 5.63 -18.96 1.54
CA GLU A 3 5.34 -20.39 1.32
C GLU A 3 5.90 -21.28 2.44
N HIS A 4 7.11 -20.96 2.91
CA HIS A 4 7.72 -21.69 4.01
C HIS A 4 6.92 -21.55 5.31
N TRP A 5 6.46 -20.34 5.64
CA TRP A 5 5.61 -20.11 6.81
C TRP A 5 4.26 -20.81 6.67
N ARG A 6 3.62 -20.74 5.51
CA ARG A 6 2.37 -21.45 5.23
C ARG A 6 2.53 -22.97 5.39
N GLY A 7 3.67 -23.50 4.91
CA GLY A 7 4.01 -24.91 5.10
C GLY A 7 4.18 -25.29 6.55
N LEU A 8 4.84 -24.46 7.36
CA LEU A 8 5.02 -24.71 8.80
C LEU A 8 3.68 -24.70 9.56
N TRP A 9 2.76 -23.83 9.20
CA TRP A 9 1.45 -23.77 9.86
C TRP A 9 0.45 -24.81 9.34
N GLY A 10 0.65 -25.34 8.14
CA GLY A 10 -0.20 -26.38 7.58
C GLY A 10 -1.67 -26.01 7.35
N GLN A 11 -1.96 -24.72 7.22
CA GLN A 11 -3.33 -24.19 7.06
C GLN A 11 -3.60 -23.66 5.64
N GLY A 12 -2.83 -24.11 4.65
CA GLY A 12 -2.98 -23.68 3.26
C GLY A 12 -2.51 -22.25 3.00
N GLU A 13 -3.15 -21.57 2.08
CA GLU A 13 -2.80 -20.20 1.66
C GLU A 13 -3.33 -19.16 2.65
N LEU A 14 -2.77 -19.12 3.86
CA LEU A 14 -3.08 -18.07 4.82
C LEU A 14 -2.88 -16.68 4.22
N PRO A 15 -3.77 -15.71 4.52
CA PRO A 15 -3.60 -14.34 4.10
C PRO A 15 -2.25 -13.77 4.55
N PHE A 16 -1.60 -13.03 3.68
CA PHE A 16 -0.32 -12.38 3.97
C PHE A 16 -0.39 -10.89 3.60
N TYR A 17 -0.58 -10.05 4.60
CA TYR A 17 -0.68 -8.62 4.40
C TYR A 17 0.58 -7.91 4.83
N LEU A 18 1.05 -7.03 3.96
CA LEU A 18 2.26 -6.22 4.13
C LEU A 18 1.91 -4.81 4.56
N VAL A 19 2.77 -4.21 5.34
CA VAL A 19 2.83 -2.77 5.52
C VAL A 19 3.99 -2.25 4.69
N GLU A 20 3.70 -1.30 3.81
CA GLU A 20 4.70 -0.61 3.01
C GLU A 20 5.73 0.07 3.91
N ILE A 21 7.00 0.05 3.52
CA ILE A 21 8.03 0.77 4.28
C ILE A 21 7.68 2.27 4.33
N ALA A 22 7.75 2.83 5.54
CA ALA A 22 7.42 4.23 5.75
C ALA A 22 8.38 5.17 4.99
N PRO A 23 7.89 6.32 4.50
CA PRO A 23 8.76 7.39 4.03
C PRO A 23 9.78 7.77 5.09
N TYR A 24 11.05 7.80 4.69
CA TYR A 24 12.17 8.15 5.55
C TYR A 24 13.33 8.64 4.69
N GLU A 25 14.18 9.49 5.25
CA GLU A 25 15.41 9.95 4.58
C GLU A 25 16.47 8.84 4.62
N TYR A 26 16.35 7.83 3.73
CA TYR A 26 17.28 6.68 3.67
C TYR A 26 18.64 7.02 3.03
N GLY A 27 19.01 8.30 2.98
CA GLY A 27 20.20 8.78 2.31
C GLY A 27 19.89 9.42 0.95
N GLU A 28 20.91 9.53 0.10
CA GLU A 28 20.75 10.11 -1.23
C GLU A 28 20.14 9.11 -2.21
N GLY A 29 19.19 9.58 -3.04
CA GLY A 29 18.62 8.84 -4.16
C GLY A 29 17.25 8.22 -3.90
N ASP A 30 16.79 7.40 -4.86
CA ASP A 30 15.41 6.90 -4.95
C ASP A 30 15.23 5.48 -4.38
N GLN A 31 16.18 4.98 -3.60
CA GLN A 31 16.20 3.59 -3.12
C GLN A 31 14.94 3.19 -2.35
N ALA A 32 14.39 4.11 -1.55
CA ALA A 32 13.15 3.86 -0.83
C ALA A 32 11.94 3.72 -1.77
N ALA A 33 11.90 4.47 -2.87
CA ALA A 33 10.85 4.35 -3.87
C ALA A 33 10.92 3.00 -4.59
N TYR A 34 12.12 2.57 -4.98
CA TYR A 34 12.32 1.24 -5.57
C TYR A 34 11.93 0.11 -4.61
N LEU A 35 12.29 0.23 -3.31
CA LEU A 35 11.91 -0.78 -2.33
C LEU A 35 10.38 -0.87 -2.17
N ARG A 36 9.67 0.27 -2.13
CA ARG A 36 8.20 0.28 -2.08
C ARG A 36 7.59 -0.36 -3.33
N GLU A 37 8.14 -0.04 -4.50
CA GLU A 37 7.71 -0.67 -5.75
C GLU A 37 7.88 -2.20 -5.71
N GLU A 38 9.02 -2.69 -5.22
CA GLU A 38 9.28 -4.12 -5.09
C GLU A 38 8.38 -4.79 -4.04
N GLN A 39 8.08 -4.12 -2.93
CA GLN A 39 7.09 -4.61 -1.97
C GLN A 39 5.71 -4.75 -2.63
N TYR A 40 5.31 -3.77 -3.44
CA TYR A 40 4.06 -3.81 -4.19
C TYR A 40 4.05 -4.93 -5.24
N LYS A 41 5.12 -5.09 -6.01
CA LYS A 41 5.28 -6.19 -6.96
C LYS A 41 5.22 -7.56 -6.29
N ALA A 42 5.81 -7.70 -5.10
CA ALA A 42 5.79 -8.95 -4.34
C ALA A 42 4.35 -9.42 -4.05
N THR A 43 3.42 -8.52 -3.77
CA THR A 43 2.01 -8.91 -3.53
C THR A 43 1.30 -9.44 -4.77
N ARG A 44 1.80 -9.15 -5.96
CA ARG A 44 1.28 -9.73 -7.22
C ARG A 44 1.79 -11.14 -7.47
N LEU A 45 2.90 -11.52 -6.84
CA LEU A 45 3.53 -12.84 -6.94
C LEU A 45 3.09 -13.79 -5.82
N ILE A 46 2.67 -13.23 -4.69
CA ILE A 46 2.25 -14.00 -3.51
C ILE A 46 0.73 -14.14 -3.54
N PRO A 47 0.17 -15.34 -3.75
CA PRO A 47 -1.27 -15.55 -3.69
C PRO A 47 -1.84 -15.12 -2.34
N ASN A 48 -3.09 -14.68 -2.31
CA ASN A 48 -3.80 -14.27 -1.09
C ASN A 48 -2.99 -13.28 -0.23
N SER A 49 -2.51 -12.21 -0.87
CA SER A 49 -1.74 -11.16 -0.21
C SER A 49 -2.26 -9.76 -0.53
N GLY A 50 -1.77 -8.78 0.19
CA GLY A 50 -2.05 -7.37 -0.03
C GLY A 50 -1.04 -6.48 0.68
N ILE A 51 -1.07 -5.19 0.38
CA ILE A 51 -0.18 -4.20 0.98
C ILE A 51 -0.95 -2.93 1.32
N VAL A 52 -0.69 -2.37 2.47
CA VAL A 52 -1.21 -1.06 2.88
C VAL A 52 -0.12 -0.01 2.79
N SER A 53 -0.46 1.13 2.17
CA SER A 53 0.46 2.25 2.04
C SER A 53 0.61 3.02 3.35
N THR A 54 1.77 3.65 3.52
CA THR A 54 2.10 4.52 4.65
C THR A 54 2.51 5.92 4.21
N ASN A 55 2.49 6.21 2.91
CA ASN A 55 3.05 7.45 2.35
C ASN A 55 2.38 8.73 2.86
N ASP A 56 1.09 8.68 3.15
CA ASP A 56 0.28 9.78 3.67
C ASP A 56 0.19 9.82 5.20
N LEU A 57 0.88 8.92 5.88
CA LEU A 57 0.81 8.76 7.35
C LEU A 57 2.07 9.28 8.06
N VAL A 58 3.00 9.86 7.32
CA VAL A 58 4.25 10.42 7.85
C VAL A 58 4.21 11.94 7.74
N GLN A 59 4.31 12.60 8.87
CA GLN A 59 4.34 14.07 8.92
C GLN A 59 5.74 14.61 8.58
N ASP A 60 5.82 15.86 8.12
CA ASP A 60 7.09 16.47 7.73
C ASP A 60 8.17 16.44 8.83
N TYR A 61 7.76 16.60 10.10
CA TYR A 61 8.68 16.52 11.23
C TYR A 61 9.16 15.09 11.55
N GLU A 62 8.55 14.07 10.91
CA GLU A 62 8.88 12.66 11.09
C GLU A 62 9.81 12.11 10.00
N LYS A 63 10.26 12.94 9.03
CA LYS A 63 11.11 12.50 7.90
C LYS A 63 12.37 11.73 8.32
N ARG A 64 12.85 11.97 9.55
CA ARG A 64 13.98 11.26 10.15
C ARG A 64 13.58 10.22 11.19
N GLN A 65 12.28 9.86 11.23
CA GLN A 65 11.74 8.82 12.08
C GLN A 65 11.28 7.64 11.23
N ILE A 66 12.00 6.53 11.30
CA ILE A 66 11.63 5.31 10.57
C ILE A 66 10.36 4.65 11.12
N HIS A 67 9.91 5.08 12.29
CA HIS A 67 8.71 4.59 12.97
C HIS A 67 7.65 5.69 13.07
N PRO A 68 6.79 5.87 12.04
CA PRO A 68 5.74 6.87 12.07
C PRO A 68 4.78 6.64 13.23
N LYS A 69 4.22 7.72 13.78
CA LYS A 69 3.33 7.68 14.94
C LYS A 69 1.93 7.14 14.62
N GLU A 70 1.45 7.36 13.40
CA GLU A 70 0.11 6.98 12.93
C GLU A 70 -0.11 5.46 12.81
N LYS A 71 0.07 4.73 13.92
CA LYS A 71 -0.11 3.27 13.96
C LYS A 71 -1.58 2.87 13.87
N GLN A 72 -2.47 3.71 14.38
CA GLN A 72 -3.90 3.44 14.34
C GLN A 72 -4.40 3.33 12.90
N LYS A 73 -4.11 4.30 12.05
CA LYS A 73 -4.52 4.28 10.64
C LYS A 73 -3.93 3.10 9.86
N ILE A 74 -2.70 2.71 10.18
CA ILE A 74 -2.11 1.49 9.59
C ILE A 74 -2.92 0.26 10.00
N GLY A 75 -3.27 0.14 11.28
CA GLY A 75 -4.11 -0.95 11.79
C GLY A 75 -5.50 -0.97 11.17
N GLU A 76 -6.13 0.19 11.01
CA GLU A 76 -7.44 0.34 10.35
C GLU A 76 -7.37 -0.12 8.87
N ARG A 77 -6.34 0.26 8.13
CA ARG A 77 -6.13 -0.19 6.74
C ARG A 77 -5.93 -1.70 6.64
N LEU A 78 -5.16 -2.28 7.54
CA LEU A 78 -5.00 -3.74 7.61
C LEU A 78 -6.32 -4.42 7.97
N CYS A 79 -7.11 -3.84 8.86
CA CYS A 79 -8.44 -4.34 9.22
C CYS A 79 -9.38 -4.31 8.01
N TYR A 80 -9.45 -3.21 7.27
CA TYR A 80 -10.28 -3.11 6.06
C TYR A 80 -9.84 -4.12 5.00
N MET A 81 -8.54 -4.32 4.84
CA MET A 81 -8.01 -5.33 3.93
C MET A 81 -8.41 -6.75 4.35
N ALA A 82 -8.32 -7.08 5.63
CA ALA A 82 -8.76 -8.36 6.15
C ALA A 82 -10.28 -8.55 6.00
N LEU A 83 -11.07 -7.54 6.34
CA LEU A 83 -12.53 -7.59 6.18
C LEU A 83 -12.91 -7.85 4.73
N ASN A 84 -12.33 -7.13 3.78
CA ASN A 84 -12.63 -7.30 2.37
C ASN A 84 -12.11 -8.64 1.84
N LYS A 85 -10.79 -8.88 1.91
CA LYS A 85 -10.13 -9.99 1.20
C LYS A 85 -10.23 -11.34 1.93
N THR A 86 -10.29 -11.34 3.27
CA THR A 86 -10.36 -12.58 4.04
C THR A 86 -11.78 -12.92 4.46
N TYR A 87 -12.54 -11.94 4.91
CA TYR A 87 -13.88 -12.16 5.46
C TYR A 87 -15.01 -11.88 4.46
N GLY A 88 -14.68 -11.43 3.24
CA GLY A 88 -15.64 -11.30 2.14
C GLY A 88 -16.58 -10.10 2.20
N TYR A 89 -16.28 -9.09 3.00
CA TYR A 89 -17.05 -7.83 3.03
C TYR A 89 -16.63 -6.92 1.86
N THR A 90 -16.98 -7.32 0.64
CA THR A 90 -16.50 -6.70 -0.61
C THR A 90 -16.94 -5.25 -0.81
N THR A 91 -17.91 -4.77 -0.05
CA THR A 91 -18.36 -3.36 -0.07
C THR A 91 -17.42 -2.43 0.71
N ILE A 92 -16.49 -2.98 1.51
CA ILE A 92 -15.49 -2.20 2.22
C ILE A 92 -14.30 -1.97 1.30
N ALA A 93 -14.04 -0.71 0.93
CA ALA A 93 -12.84 -0.36 0.18
C ALA A 93 -11.58 -0.66 1.02
N CYS A 94 -10.60 -1.33 0.45
CA CYS A 94 -9.39 -1.75 1.16
C CYS A 94 -8.08 -1.42 0.43
N GLU A 95 -8.18 -0.92 -0.78
CA GLU A 95 -7.05 -0.49 -1.61
C GLU A 95 -7.30 0.94 -2.07
N GLY A 96 -6.28 1.77 -2.02
CA GLY A 96 -6.34 3.12 -2.55
C GLY A 96 -6.09 3.18 -4.07
N PRO A 97 -6.12 4.39 -4.66
CA PRO A 97 -5.85 4.60 -6.06
C PRO A 97 -4.53 3.98 -6.50
N GLN A 98 -4.55 3.24 -7.59
CA GLN A 98 -3.39 2.60 -8.18
C GLN A 98 -3.22 3.07 -9.61
N TYR A 99 -2.02 3.52 -9.97
CA TYR A 99 -1.70 3.86 -11.35
C TYR A 99 -1.98 2.66 -12.27
N ASP A 100 -2.70 2.91 -13.35
CA ASP A 100 -3.01 1.91 -14.37
C ASP A 100 -2.19 2.15 -15.64
N HIS A 101 -2.45 3.26 -16.31
CA HIS A 101 -1.75 3.65 -17.53
C HIS A 101 -1.78 5.17 -17.73
N MET A 102 -1.10 5.63 -18.77
CA MET A 102 -1.16 7.02 -19.20
C MET A 102 -1.48 7.12 -20.68
N GLU A 103 -2.10 8.22 -21.06
CA GLU A 103 -2.29 8.64 -22.44
C GLU A 103 -1.65 10.01 -22.66
N ILE A 104 -1.19 10.24 -23.88
CA ILE A 104 -0.66 11.54 -24.29
C ILE A 104 -1.66 12.14 -25.28
N ASP A 105 -2.24 13.27 -24.91
CA ASP A 105 -3.09 14.08 -25.78
C ASP A 105 -2.44 15.45 -25.99
N LYS A 106 -1.78 15.61 -27.13
CA LYS A 106 -1.05 16.82 -27.55
C LYS A 106 0.03 17.22 -26.52
N ASP A 107 -0.23 18.26 -25.73
CA ASP A 107 0.65 18.82 -24.70
C ASP A 107 0.31 18.34 -23.28
N LYS A 108 -0.64 17.41 -23.16
CA LYS A 108 -1.11 16.89 -21.87
C LYS A 108 -0.79 15.42 -21.71
N ILE A 109 -0.46 15.04 -20.48
CA ILE A 109 -0.37 13.66 -20.04
C ILE A 109 -1.58 13.39 -19.13
N ILE A 110 -2.39 12.40 -19.51
CA ILE A 110 -3.55 11.96 -18.73
C ILE A 110 -3.18 10.68 -18.02
N LEU A 111 -3.27 10.67 -16.69
CA LEU A 111 -2.99 9.51 -15.88
C LEU A 111 -4.30 8.82 -15.48
N PHE A 112 -4.36 7.52 -15.65
CA PHE A 112 -5.49 6.69 -15.27
C PHE A 112 -5.16 5.87 -14.03
N PHE A 113 -6.15 5.77 -13.15
CA PHE A 113 -6.01 5.05 -11.88
C PHE A 113 -7.17 4.07 -11.70
N LYS A 114 -6.86 2.90 -11.14
CA LYS A 114 -7.84 1.95 -10.59
C LYS A 114 -8.15 2.35 -9.14
N ASN A 115 -9.28 1.88 -8.62
CA ASN A 115 -9.72 2.13 -7.24
C ASN A 115 -9.74 3.64 -6.90
N ALA A 116 -10.23 4.46 -7.82
CA ALA A 116 -10.28 5.92 -7.69
C ALA A 116 -11.69 6.48 -7.94
N GLU A 117 -12.72 5.67 -7.76
CA GLU A 117 -14.11 6.03 -8.05
C GLU A 117 -14.57 7.24 -7.22
N ASP A 118 -14.10 7.34 -5.98
CA ASP A 118 -14.38 8.46 -5.08
C ASP A 118 -13.41 9.64 -5.25
N GLY A 119 -12.49 9.56 -6.22
CA GLY A 119 -11.46 10.57 -6.47
C GLY A 119 -10.32 10.53 -5.46
N PHE A 120 -9.55 11.61 -5.44
CA PHE A 120 -8.43 11.80 -4.51
C PHE A 120 -8.84 12.81 -3.44
N ASN A 121 -8.77 12.44 -2.17
CA ASN A 121 -8.84 13.39 -1.09
C ASN A 121 -7.59 14.28 -1.13
N ARG A 122 -7.79 15.56 -1.38
CA ARG A 122 -6.78 16.55 -1.06
C ARG A 122 -6.98 16.92 0.40
N ASP A 123 -6.09 16.49 1.28
CA ASP A 123 -5.93 17.19 2.53
C ASP A 123 -5.49 18.61 2.12
N ASN A 124 -6.42 19.56 2.18
CA ASN A 124 -6.09 20.96 2.10
C ASN A 124 -5.26 21.25 3.34
N GLY A 125 -3.95 21.06 3.22
CA GLY A 125 -3.01 21.48 4.23
C GLY A 125 -3.24 22.95 4.53
N SER A 126 -3.84 23.19 5.67
CA SER A 126 -3.92 24.52 6.30
C SER A 126 -2.59 24.86 6.94
#